data_4ead8e750e63f3494ca0d3776c288303
#
_entry.id   4ead8e750e63f3494ca0d3776c288303
#
_cell.length_a   1.000
_cell.length_b   1.000
_cell.length_c   1.000
_cell.angle_alpha   90.00
_cell.angle_beta   90.00
_cell.angle_gamma   90.00
#
_symmetry.space_group_name_H-M   'P 1'
#
loop_
_entity.id
_entity.type
_entity.pdbx_description
1 polymer ?
#
loop_
_entity_poly.entity_id
_entity_poly.type
_entity_poly.pdbx_seq_one_letter_code
_entity_poly.pdbx_strand_id
1 'polypeptide(L)'
;MPLNALALWLLPALQFKQFVLAYETDGLHTKPVAYMAWAQLSAQAESRYVNNAALGLTLKDWQSGERFWITDFCAPYEHASDFAQALATTLPEFCFRSLYHRGAERGMRVHYFRGKHVTPEQAKRWWRDRPILAHNRTELKDEVV
;
A
#
# COMPACT_ATOMS: atom_id res chain seq x y z
N MET A 1 6.26 -12.23 -12.93
CA MET A 1 5.21 -12.73 -12.01
C MET A 1 4.46 -13.87 -12.69
N PRO A 2 4.36 -15.05 -12.08
CA PRO A 2 3.57 -16.13 -12.66
C PRO A 2 2.08 -15.76 -12.73
N LEU A 3 1.39 -16.22 -13.76
CA LEU A 3 -0.04 -15.93 -14.00
C LEU A 3 -0.94 -16.31 -12.82
N ASN A 4 -0.61 -17.36 -12.09
CA ASN A 4 -1.37 -17.78 -10.91
C ASN A 4 -1.21 -16.83 -9.72
N ALA A 5 -0.11 -16.07 -9.64
CA ALA A 5 0.06 -15.06 -8.60
C ALA A 5 -0.81 -13.80 -8.85
N LEU A 6 -1.14 -13.49 -10.11
CA LEU A 6 -2.05 -12.40 -10.45
C LEU A 6 -3.44 -12.56 -9.81
N ALA A 7 -3.94 -13.80 -9.76
CA ALA A 7 -5.25 -14.07 -9.15
C ALA A 7 -5.28 -13.73 -7.65
N LEU A 8 -4.18 -13.94 -6.94
CA LEU A 8 -4.08 -13.69 -5.50
C LEU A 8 -3.98 -12.21 -5.15
N TRP A 9 -3.41 -11.40 -6.02
CA TRP A 9 -3.13 -9.99 -5.74
C TRP A 9 -4.05 -9.02 -6.47
N LEU A 10 -4.36 -9.32 -7.73
CA LEU A 10 -5.13 -8.41 -8.58
C LEU A 10 -6.63 -8.57 -8.38
N LEU A 11 -7.13 -9.81 -8.35
CA LEU A 11 -8.58 -10.05 -8.31
C LEU A 11 -9.27 -9.49 -7.05
N PRO A 12 -8.71 -9.62 -5.83
CA PRO A 12 -9.35 -8.99 -4.66
C PRO A 12 -9.44 -7.47 -4.78
N ALA A 13 -8.40 -6.82 -5.28
CA ALA A 13 -8.41 -5.36 -5.48
C ALA A 13 -9.51 -4.94 -6.45
N LEU A 14 -9.67 -5.66 -7.56
CA LEU A 14 -10.71 -5.40 -8.55
C LEU A 14 -12.10 -5.67 -7.97
N GLN A 15 -12.27 -6.78 -7.26
CA GLN A 15 -13.56 -7.16 -6.67
C GLN A 15 -14.06 -6.13 -5.66
N PHE A 16 -13.18 -5.62 -4.81
CA PHE A 16 -13.53 -4.63 -3.78
C PHE A 16 -13.38 -3.18 -4.24
N LYS A 17 -12.97 -2.97 -5.47
CA LYS A 17 -12.70 -1.62 -6.02
C LYS A 17 -11.66 -0.84 -5.20
N GLN A 18 -10.69 -1.53 -4.66
CA GLN A 18 -9.59 -0.97 -3.87
C GLN A 18 -8.34 -0.80 -4.73
N PHE A 19 -8.49 -0.11 -5.84
CA PHE A 19 -7.41 0.17 -6.79
C PHE A 19 -7.60 1.50 -7.49
N VAL A 20 -6.50 2.02 -8.04
CA VAL A 20 -6.45 3.20 -8.89
C VAL A 20 -5.61 2.90 -10.12
N LEU A 21 -6.10 3.31 -11.27
CA LEU A 21 -5.35 3.34 -12.51
C LEU A 21 -5.11 4.79 -12.91
N ALA A 22 -3.87 5.14 -13.18
CA ALA A 22 -3.52 6.41 -13.78
C ALA A 22 -3.35 6.25 -15.28
N TYR A 23 -3.86 7.20 -16.02
CA TYR A 23 -3.81 7.23 -17.48
C TYR A 23 -3.07 8.47 -17.98
N GLU A 24 -2.33 8.31 -19.05
CA GLU A 24 -1.76 9.41 -19.80
C GLU A 24 -2.52 9.54 -21.11
N THR A 25 -2.94 10.77 -21.43
CA THR A 25 -3.63 11.06 -22.69
C THR A 25 -2.74 11.92 -23.57
N ASP A 26 -2.43 11.42 -24.77
CA ASP A 26 -1.71 12.12 -25.82
C ASP A 26 -2.60 12.19 -27.06
N GLY A 27 -3.20 13.36 -27.29
CA GLY A 27 -4.13 13.57 -28.40
C GLY A 27 -5.33 12.61 -28.32
N LEU A 28 -5.41 11.67 -29.26
CA LEU A 28 -6.49 10.69 -29.38
C LEU A 28 -6.21 9.37 -28.63
N HIS A 29 -5.00 9.22 -28.05
CA HIS A 29 -4.59 7.98 -27.42
C HIS A 29 -4.54 8.14 -25.90
N THR A 30 -5.19 7.21 -25.20
CA THR A 30 -5.14 7.09 -23.75
C THR A 30 -4.54 5.74 -23.38
N LYS A 31 -3.48 5.75 -22.57
CA LYS A 31 -2.83 4.52 -22.10
C LYS A 31 -2.70 4.51 -20.59
N PRO A 32 -2.84 3.36 -19.92
CA PRO A 32 -2.56 3.26 -18.51
C PRO A 32 -1.04 3.39 -18.26
N VAL A 33 -0.67 4.22 -17.28
CA VAL A 33 0.74 4.49 -16.95
C VAL A 33 1.10 4.08 -15.53
N ALA A 34 0.12 3.89 -14.65
CA ALA A 34 0.38 3.43 -13.28
C ALA A 34 -0.83 2.69 -12.72
N TYR A 35 -0.55 1.77 -11.81
CA TYR A 35 -1.55 0.99 -11.08
C TYR A 35 -1.17 0.94 -9.60
N MET A 36 -2.17 1.08 -8.75
CA MET A 36 -2.03 0.93 -7.31
C MET A 36 -3.23 0.17 -6.75
N ALA A 37 -2.97 -0.71 -5.79
CA ALA A 37 -4.01 -1.36 -5.00
C ALA A 37 -3.71 -1.22 -3.52
N TRP A 38 -4.75 -1.26 -2.70
CA TRP A 38 -4.64 -1.22 -1.24
C TRP A 38 -5.59 -2.20 -0.58
N ALA A 39 -5.23 -2.64 0.61
CA ALA A 39 -6.08 -3.44 1.48
C ALA A 39 -6.37 -2.68 2.77
N GLN A 40 -7.54 -2.93 3.35
CA GLN A 40 -7.98 -2.38 4.63
C GLN A 40 -7.91 -3.50 5.68
N LEU A 41 -6.83 -3.52 6.45
CA LEU A 41 -6.49 -4.64 7.32
C LEU A 41 -6.93 -4.41 8.76
N SER A 42 -7.37 -5.49 9.42
CA SER A 42 -7.44 -5.56 10.87
C SER A 42 -6.03 -5.65 11.47
N ALA A 43 -5.91 -5.43 12.77
CA ALA A 43 -4.62 -5.57 13.46
C ALA A 43 -4.04 -6.99 13.30
N GLN A 44 -4.89 -8.01 13.31
CA GLN A 44 -4.49 -9.41 13.12
C GLN A 44 -4.02 -9.69 11.69
N ALA A 45 -4.77 -9.22 10.71
CA ALA A 45 -4.40 -9.37 9.29
C ALA A 45 -3.11 -8.60 8.98
N GLU A 46 -2.96 -7.40 9.52
CA GLU A 46 -1.73 -6.61 9.40
C GLU A 46 -0.53 -7.35 9.98
N SER A 47 -0.66 -7.91 11.18
CA SER A 47 0.42 -8.65 11.82
C SER A 47 0.87 -9.85 10.98
N ARG A 48 -0.07 -10.63 10.43
CA ARG A 48 0.26 -11.73 9.51
C ARG A 48 0.93 -11.24 8.24
N TYR A 49 0.44 -10.17 7.66
CA TYR A 49 0.98 -9.60 6.43
C TYR A 49 2.40 -9.08 6.61
N VAL A 50 2.67 -8.34 7.69
CA VAL A 50 4.00 -7.78 7.97
C VAL A 50 5.01 -8.88 8.32
N ASN A 51 4.59 -9.90 9.09
CA ASN A 51 5.47 -10.98 9.49
C ASN A 51 5.74 -12.01 8.39
N ASN A 52 4.82 -12.16 7.44
CA ASN A 52 4.96 -13.12 6.35
C ASN A 52 4.24 -12.64 5.08
N ALA A 53 4.77 -11.61 4.46
CA ALA A 53 4.21 -11.05 3.22
C ALA A 53 4.16 -12.06 2.07
N ALA A 54 5.01 -13.09 2.07
CA ALA A 54 5.04 -14.12 1.03
C ALA A 54 3.77 -14.99 1.03
N LEU A 55 3.10 -15.14 2.16
CA LEU A 55 1.83 -15.86 2.25
C LEU A 55 0.65 -15.08 1.64
N GLY A 56 0.82 -13.78 1.43
CA GLY A 56 -0.21 -12.91 0.88
C GLY A 56 -1.36 -12.66 1.86
N LEU A 57 -2.43 -12.10 1.33
CA LEU A 57 -3.66 -11.79 2.04
C LEU A 57 -4.79 -12.69 1.56
N THR A 58 -5.61 -13.17 2.49
CA THR A 58 -6.86 -13.85 2.13
C THR A 58 -7.90 -12.83 1.66
N LEU A 59 -8.92 -13.30 0.94
CA LEU A 59 -10.00 -12.44 0.48
C LEU A 59 -10.68 -11.67 1.63
N LYS A 60 -10.81 -12.32 2.79
CA LYS A 60 -11.40 -11.70 3.98
C LYS A 60 -10.53 -10.59 4.57
N ASP A 61 -9.22 -10.67 4.39
CA ASP A 61 -8.29 -9.70 4.93
C ASP A 61 -8.41 -8.34 4.25
N TRP A 62 -8.78 -8.30 2.98
CA TRP A 62 -8.81 -7.07 2.17
C TRP A 62 -9.76 -6.00 2.70
N GLN A 63 -10.82 -6.38 3.40
CA GLN A 63 -11.76 -5.46 4.03
C GLN A 63 -11.99 -5.80 5.50
N SER A 64 -10.94 -6.12 6.23
CA SER A 64 -11.04 -6.61 7.61
C SER A 64 -10.93 -5.53 8.67
N GLY A 65 -10.51 -4.31 8.34
CA GLY A 65 -10.30 -3.26 9.34
C GLY A 65 -10.02 -1.88 8.77
N GLU A 66 -9.34 -1.06 9.55
CA GLU A 66 -9.09 0.36 9.26
C GLU A 66 -7.65 0.67 8.90
N ARG A 67 -6.78 -0.32 8.82
CA ARG A 67 -5.35 -0.15 8.56
C ARG A 67 -5.10 -0.30 7.07
N PHE A 68 -4.91 0.83 6.40
CA PHE A 68 -4.71 0.89 4.95
C PHE A 68 -3.27 0.55 4.59
N TRP A 69 -3.11 -0.47 3.76
CA TRP A 69 -1.83 -0.91 3.23
C TRP A 69 -1.85 -0.91 1.72
N ILE A 70 -0.86 -0.28 1.12
CA ILE A 70 -0.65 -0.39 -0.32
C ILE A 70 -0.03 -1.76 -0.58
N THR A 71 -0.78 -2.62 -1.26
CA THR A 71 -0.40 -4.01 -1.49
C THR A 71 0.29 -4.21 -2.81
N ASP A 72 0.02 -3.35 -3.78
CA ASP A 72 0.63 -3.44 -5.10
C ASP A 72 0.78 -2.04 -5.70
N PHE A 73 1.89 -1.84 -6.38
CA PHE A 73 2.21 -0.60 -7.04
C PHE A 73 3.06 -0.87 -8.26
N CYS A 74 2.59 -0.40 -9.39
CA CYS A 74 3.32 -0.47 -10.65
C CYS A 74 3.28 0.89 -11.32
N ALA A 75 4.43 1.56 -11.39
CA ALA A 75 4.62 2.79 -12.16
C ALA A 75 5.95 2.68 -12.90
N PRO A 76 5.92 2.45 -14.21
CA PRO A 76 7.12 2.53 -15.00
C PRO A 76 7.63 3.98 -15.10
N TYR A 77 8.94 4.16 -15.11
CA TYR A 77 9.62 5.41 -15.43
C TYR A 77 9.45 6.58 -14.43
N GLU A 78 10.02 6.43 -13.23
CA GLU A 78 10.33 7.55 -12.33
C GLU A 78 9.15 8.39 -11.78
N HIS A 79 7.91 7.89 -11.84
CA HIS A 79 6.74 8.60 -11.34
C HIS A 79 6.41 8.35 -9.87
N ALA A 80 7.38 7.92 -9.05
CA ALA A 80 7.12 7.58 -7.64
C ALA A 80 6.62 8.79 -6.82
N SER A 81 7.13 9.99 -7.08
CA SER A 81 6.66 11.22 -6.41
C SER A 81 5.26 11.63 -6.87
N ASP A 82 4.98 11.52 -8.16
CA ASP A 82 3.65 11.78 -8.72
C ASP A 82 2.63 10.79 -8.19
N PHE A 83 3.06 9.58 -7.90
CA PHE A 83 2.24 8.52 -7.34
C PHE A 83 1.84 8.81 -5.90
N ALA A 84 2.77 9.21 -5.03
CA ALA A 84 2.47 9.60 -3.66
C ALA A 84 1.46 10.76 -3.64
N GLN A 85 1.60 11.70 -4.56
CA GLN A 85 0.68 12.82 -4.72
C GLN A 85 -0.69 12.37 -5.23
N ALA A 86 -0.75 11.47 -6.20
CA ALA A 86 -2.00 10.89 -6.70
C ALA A 86 -2.72 10.10 -5.62
N LEU A 87 -2.00 9.33 -4.81
CA LEU A 87 -2.55 8.62 -3.66
C LEU A 87 -3.15 9.58 -2.64
N ALA A 88 -2.41 10.62 -2.27
CA ALA A 88 -2.86 11.64 -1.33
C ALA A 88 -4.12 12.37 -1.81
N THR A 89 -4.31 12.49 -3.12
CA THR A 89 -5.49 13.11 -3.74
C THR A 89 -6.67 12.14 -3.82
N THR A 90 -6.41 10.87 -4.12
CA THR A 90 -7.47 9.85 -4.28
C THR A 90 -8.14 9.50 -2.96
N LEU A 91 -7.35 9.40 -1.90
CA LEU A 91 -7.81 9.07 -0.55
C LEU A 91 -7.34 10.15 0.43
N PRO A 92 -7.91 11.37 0.33
CA PRO A 92 -7.34 12.57 0.95
C PRO A 92 -7.45 12.58 2.48
N GLU A 93 -8.32 11.76 3.07
CA GLU A 93 -8.61 11.76 4.50
C GLU A 93 -7.99 10.58 5.25
N PHE A 94 -7.21 9.75 4.57
CA PHE A 94 -6.67 8.50 5.11
C PHE A 94 -5.16 8.52 5.23
N CYS A 95 -4.65 7.67 6.12
CA CYS A 95 -3.24 7.38 6.27
C CYS A 95 -2.96 5.96 5.77
N PHE A 96 -1.80 5.77 5.17
CA PHE A 96 -1.42 4.52 4.52
C PHE A 96 -0.05 4.07 4.96
N ARG A 97 0.19 2.78 4.80
CA ARG A 97 1.50 2.15 4.92
C ARG A 97 1.78 1.32 3.67
N SER A 98 3.03 1.10 3.37
CA SER A 98 3.45 0.11 2.39
C SER A 98 4.69 -0.63 2.87
N LEU A 99 4.78 -1.91 2.48
CA LEU A 99 5.99 -2.69 2.67
C LEU A 99 6.84 -2.63 1.42
N TYR A 100 8.15 -2.49 1.59
CA TYR A 100 9.05 -2.65 0.48
C TYR A 100 10.34 -3.35 0.90
N HIS A 101 10.93 -4.07 -0.02
CA HIS A 101 12.20 -4.76 0.15
C HIS A 101 13.35 -3.94 -0.40
N ARG A 102 14.39 -3.75 0.38
CA ARG A 102 15.67 -3.21 -0.09
C ARG A 102 16.66 -4.30 -0.52
N GLY A 103 16.17 -5.38 -1.08
CA GLY A 103 16.96 -6.58 -1.38
C GLY A 103 16.95 -7.58 -0.21
N ALA A 104 17.32 -8.85 -0.51
CA ALA A 104 17.18 -9.96 0.43
C ALA A 104 17.96 -9.81 1.73
N GLU A 105 19.03 -9.00 1.73
CA GLU A 105 19.94 -8.86 2.87
C GLU A 105 19.62 -7.67 3.79
N ARG A 106 18.71 -6.77 3.42
CA ARG A 106 18.46 -5.51 4.14
C ARG A 106 17.12 -5.44 4.87
N GLY A 107 16.35 -6.52 4.85
CA GLY A 107 15.07 -6.60 5.53
C GLY A 107 13.94 -5.81 4.86
N MET A 108 12.81 -5.80 5.51
CA MET A 108 11.62 -5.07 5.09
C MET A 108 11.59 -3.69 5.75
N ARG A 109 11.08 -2.72 5.02
CA ARG A 109 10.80 -1.37 5.53
C ARG A 109 9.35 -1.02 5.35
N VAL A 110 8.86 -0.16 6.23
CA VAL A 110 7.52 0.40 6.13
C VAL A 110 7.62 1.85 5.68
N HIS A 111 6.94 2.19 4.61
CA HIS A 111 6.70 3.56 4.22
C HIS A 111 5.36 4.03 4.76
N TYR A 112 5.32 5.27 5.23
CA TYR A 112 4.14 5.92 5.76
C TYR A 112 3.70 7.04 4.82
N PHE A 113 2.42 7.06 4.49
CA PHE A 113 1.82 8.08 3.63
C PHE A 113 0.62 8.70 4.32
N ARG A 114 0.35 9.96 4.03
CA ARG A 114 -0.83 10.65 4.49
C ARG A 114 -1.62 11.23 3.33
N GLY A 115 -2.95 11.28 3.48
CA GLY A 115 -3.83 11.95 2.53
C GLY A 115 -3.63 13.46 2.55
N LYS A 116 -4.06 14.12 1.49
CA LYS A 116 -3.92 15.56 1.28
C LYS A 116 -4.54 16.40 2.41
N HIS A 117 -5.66 15.93 2.98
CA HIS A 117 -6.38 16.64 4.04
C HIS A 117 -5.93 16.22 5.45
N VAL A 118 -4.98 15.32 5.58
CA VAL A 118 -4.44 14.88 6.87
C VAL A 118 -3.21 15.71 7.20
N THR A 119 -3.22 16.38 8.36
CA THR A 119 -2.04 17.13 8.83
C THR A 119 -0.96 16.15 9.31
N PRO A 120 0.33 16.57 9.34
CA PRO A 120 1.39 15.73 9.88
C PRO A 120 1.13 15.26 11.32
N GLU A 121 0.55 16.11 12.15
CA GLU A 121 0.21 15.80 13.55
C GLU A 121 -0.90 14.76 13.64
N GLN A 122 -1.93 14.90 12.81
CA GLN A 122 -3.01 13.90 12.72
C GLN A 122 -2.48 12.55 12.25
N ALA A 123 -1.60 12.53 11.26
CA ALA A 123 -0.98 11.33 10.75
C ALA A 123 -0.13 10.63 11.82
N LYS A 124 0.72 11.38 12.54
CA LYS A 124 1.52 10.83 13.65
C LYS A 124 0.64 10.21 14.72
N ARG A 125 -0.46 10.87 15.08
CA ARG A 125 -1.42 10.35 16.05
C ARG A 125 -2.06 9.06 15.55
N TRP A 126 -2.50 9.05 14.30
CA TRP A 126 -3.16 7.90 13.68
C TRP A 126 -2.25 6.66 13.67
N TRP A 127 -0.98 6.82 13.28
CA TRP A 127 -0.01 5.72 13.28
C TRP A 127 0.37 5.28 14.70
N ARG A 128 0.49 6.21 15.62
CA ARG A 128 0.75 5.89 17.04
C ARG A 128 -0.38 5.06 17.67
N ASP A 129 -1.61 5.41 17.33
CA ASP A 129 -2.79 4.71 17.86
C ASP A 129 -2.99 3.32 17.20
N ARG A 130 -2.28 3.07 16.10
CA ARG A 130 -2.31 1.82 15.35
C ARG A 130 -0.90 1.26 15.14
N PRO A 131 -0.21 0.89 16.23
CA PRO A 131 1.16 0.38 16.12
C PRO A 131 1.20 -0.96 15.39
N ILE A 132 2.27 -1.19 14.64
CA ILE A 132 2.51 -2.45 13.96
C ILE A 132 3.01 -3.47 14.98
N LEU A 133 2.28 -4.57 15.14
CA LEU A 133 2.62 -5.67 16.04
C LEU A 133 3.51 -6.68 15.28
N ALA A 134 4.78 -6.37 15.11
CA ALA A 134 5.75 -7.28 14.51
C ALA A 134 6.56 -8.00 15.62
N HIS A 135 6.78 -9.30 15.45
CA HIS A 135 7.58 -10.08 16.41
C HIS A 135 9.05 -9.66 16.44
N ASN A 136 9.58 -9.10 15.36
CA ASN A 136 10.96 -8.62 15.24
C ASN A 136 10.99 -7.15 14.86
N ARG A 137 10.87 -6.26 15.84
CA ARG A 137 11.01 -4.81 15.65
C ARG A 137 12.35 -4.37 15.07
N THR A 138 13.36 -5.24 15.13
CA THR A 138 14.73 -4.95 14.65
C THR A 138 14.83 -4.93 13.13
N GLU A 139 13.89 -5.51 12.43
CA GLU A 139 13.91 -5.62 10.96
C GLU A 139 13.07 -4.57 10.24
N LEU A 140 12.15 -3.92 10.96
CA LEU A 140 11.31 -2.86 10.39
C LEU A 140 11.91 -1.49 10.72
N LYS A 141 12.49 -0.87 9.72
CA LYS A 141 12.87 0.55 9.80
C LYS A 141 11.80 1.39 9.15
N ASP A 142 11.29 2.34 9.90
CA ASP A 142 10.22 3.22 9.47
C ASP A 142 10.80 4.41 8.69
N GLU A 143 10.31 4.64 7.49
CA GLU A 143 10.58 5.85 6.71
C GLU A 143 9.27 6.60 6.48
N VAL A 144 9.22 7.83 6.96
CA VAL A 144 8.09 8.74 6.69
C VAL A 144 8.36 9.47 5.38
N VAL A 145 7.44 9.35 4.45
CA VAL A 145 7.47 10.02 3.15
C VAL A 145 6.49 11.17 3.11
#